data_a47faf54ffc9b73bdc6d7db65fd8a841
#
_entry.id   a47faf54ffc9b73bdc6d7db65fd8a841
#
_cell.length_a   1.000
_cell.length_b   1.000
_cell.length_c   1.000
_cell.angle_alpha   90.00
_cell.angle_beta   90.00
_cell.angle_gamma   90.00
#
_symmetry.space_group_name_H-M   'P 1'
#
loop_
_entity.id
_entity.type
_entity.pdbx_description
1 polymer ?
#
loop_
_entity_poly.entity_id
_entity_poly.type
_entity_poly.pdbx_seq_one_letter_code
_entity_poly.pdbx_strand_id
1 'polypeptide(L)'
;DRHRGQESCGIAVSDTSGPKGHVKSYKGLGLVNEVFKESKLEELSGNIGIGHVRYSTTGSTTVENAQPLVLNYLKGSLALAHNGNLVNAMELREQMENTGAIFHTSIDSEIIAYGIARERVHSKTVEEAILRTVKEIRGAYALVIMSPRKLIGVRDPYGLKPLCIGKRDNAWVLASESCAL
;
A
#
# COMPACT_ATOMS: atom_id res chain seq x y z
N ASP A 1 14.35 4.84 -11.30
CA ASP A 1 14.58 6.14 -10.65
C ASP A 1 15.83 6.06 -9.75
N ARG A 2 17.01 6.42 -10.32
CA ARG A 2 18.31 6.29 -9.64
C ARG A 2 18.58 7.36 -8.56
N HIS A 3 17.64 8.27 -8.32
CA HIS A 3 17.86 9.45 -7.49
C HIS A 3 17.28 9.38 -6.08
N ARG A 4 16.48 8.35 -5.77
CA ARG A 4 16.00 8.12 -4.41
C ARG A 4 16.82 6.99 -3.80
N GLY A 5 17.62 7.30 -2.79
CA GLY A 5 18.30 6.30 -2.00
C GLY A 5 17.25 5.31 -1.47
N GLN A 6 17.28 4.10 -2.01
CA GLN A 6 16.28 3.09 -1.73
C GLN A 6 16.81 2.19 -0.62
N GLU A 7 16.13 2.17 0.49
CA GLU A 7 16.44 1.26 1.59
C GLU A 7 15.70 -0.05 1.47
N SER A 8 14.51 -0.01 0.87
CA SER A 8 13.71 -1.19 0.60
C SER A 8 12.76 -0.95 -0.57
N CYS A 9 12.35 -2.03 -1.19
CA CYS A 9 11.38 -2.01 -2.26
C CYS A 9 10.50 -3.26 -2.22
N GLY A 10 9.34 -3.18 -2.86
CA GLY A 10 8.42 -4.30 -2.94
C GLY A 10 7.43 -4.17 -4.08
N ILE A 11 6.87 -5.31 -4.47
CA ILE A 11 5.81 -5.45 -5.46
C ILE A 11 4.75 -6.40 -4.91
N ALA A 12 3.49 -6.06 -5.12
CA ALA A 12 2.35 -6.94 -4.90
C ALA A 12 1.51 -7.01 -6.18
N VAL A 13 1.07 -8.21 -6.54
CA VAL A 13 0.30 -8.46 -7.76
C VAL A 13 -0.90 -9.35 -7.50
N SER A 14 -1.93 -9.22 -8.32
CA SER A 14 -3.08 -10.11 -8.36
C SER A 14 -3.40 -10.50 -9.80
N ASP A 15 -3.67 -11.78 -10.01
CA ASP A 15 -4.14 -12.33 -11.28
C ASP A 15 -5.66 -12.23 -11.44
N THR A 16 -6.35 -11.66 -10.45
CA THR A 16 -7.81 -11.52 -10.38
C THR A 16 -8.60 -12.84 -10.35
N SER A 17 -7.91 -13.98 -10.25
CA SER A 17 -8.52 -15.31 -10.26
C SER A 17 -9.12 -15.72 -8.92
N GLY A 18 -10.05 -16.70 -8.98
CA GLY A 18 -10.67 -17.28 -7.82
C GLY A 18 -11.75 -16.41 -7.14
N PRO A 19 -12.57 -16.99 -6.24
CA PRO A 19 -13.72 -16.30 -5.63
C PRO A 19 -13.31 -15.17 -4.67
N LYS A 20 -12.22 -15.32 -3.93
CA LYS A 20 -11.68 -14.30 -3.03
C LYS A 20 -10.53 -13.50 -3.64
N GLY A 21 -9.96 -14.00 -4.74
CA GLY A 21 -8.71 -13.51 -5.31
C GLY A 21 -7.51 -13.79 -4.39
N HIS A 22 -6.33 -13.68 -4.95
CA HIS A 22 -5.08 -13.86 -4.21
C HIS A 22 -4.10 -12.76 -4.57
N VAL A 23 -3.38 -12.26 -3.57
CA VAL A 23 -2.31 -11.28 -3.75
C VAL A 23 -0.99 -11.97 -3.46
N LYS A 24 -0.12 -12.03 -4.46
CA LYS A 24 1.28 -12.43 -4.30
C LYS A 24 2.12 -11.19 -4.06
N SER A 25 3.11 -11.27 -3.22
CA SER A 25 4.01 -10.15 -2.98
C SER A 25 5.43 -10.62 -2.72
N TYR A 26 6.37 -9.78 -3.09
CA TYR A 26 7.76 -9.91 -2.72
C TYR A 26 8.32 -8.54 -2.36
N LYS A 27 9.12 -8.47 -1.30
CA LYS A 27 9.76 -7.25 -0.83
C LYS A 27 11.11 -7.57 -0.20
N GLY A 28 12.02 -6.61 -0.25
CA GLY A 28 13.36 -6.78 0.28
C GLY A 28 14.04 -5.46 0.60
N LEU A 29 15.15 -5.56 1.30
CA LEU A 29 16.06 -4.44 1.57
C LEU A 29 17.04 -4.30 0.40
N GLY A 30 17.32 -3.06 0.00
CA GLY A 30 18.24 -2.71 -1.07
C GLY A 30 17.57 -2.09 -2.29
N LEU A 31 18.34 -1.94 -3.35
CA LEU A 31 17.90 -1.35 -4.61
C LEU A 31 16.98 -2.31 -5.38
N VAL A 32 16.09 -1.74 -6.20
CA VAL A 32 15.14 -2.53 -7.02
C VAL A 32 15.84 -3.62 -7.85
N ASN A 33 16.97 -3.29 -8.48
CA ASN A 33 17.73 -4.23 -9.31
C ASN A 33 18.49 -5.31 -8.50
N GLU A 34 18.68 -5.09 -7.21
CA GLU A 34 19.27 -6.07 -6.30
C GLU A 34 18.23 -7.04 -5.77
N VAL A 35 17.05 -6.50 -5.40
CA VAL A 35 15.92 -7.24 -4.82
C VAL A 35 15.15 -8.02 -5.90
N PHE A 36 14.89 -7.40 -7.06
CA PHE A 36 14.10 -7.98 -8.14
C PHE A 36 14.98 -8.44 -9.29
N LYS A 37 15.44 -9.68 -9.20
CA LYS A 37 16.07 -10.39 -10.32
C LYS A 37 14.98 -10.98 -11.22
N GLU A 38 15.33 -11.31 -12.45
CA GLU A 38 14.40 -11.81 -13.49
C GLU A 38 13.55 -12.98 -12.99
N SER A 39 14.16 -13.96 -12.32
CA SER A 39 13.46 -15.11 -11.74
C SER A 39 12.38 -14.72 -10.72
N LYS A 40 12.58 -13.63 -9.96
CA LYS A 40 11.56 -13.14 -9.01
C LYS A 40 10.42 -12.39 -9.69
N LEU A 41 10.71 -11.70 -10.79
CA LEU A 41 9.69 -11.03 -11.58
C LEU A 41 8.77 -12.02 -12.29
N GLU A 42 9.30 -13.15 -12.76
CA GLU A 42 8.51 -14.23 -13.38
C GLU A 42 7.48 -14.83 -12.40
N GLU A 43 7.81 -14.93 -11.10
CA GLU A 43 6.89 -15.40 -10.06
C GLU A 43 5.74 -14.41 -9.79
N LEU A 44 5.95 -13.12 -10.10
CA LEU A 44 5.03 -12.02 -9.84
C LEU A 44 4.20 -11.70 -11.11
N SER A 45 3.42 -12.65 -11.57
CA SER A 45 2.49 -12.45 -12.68
C SER A 45 1.10 -12.04 -12.19
N GLY A 46 0.45 -11.13 -12.91
CA GLY A 46 -0.89 -10.66 -12.56
C GLY A 46 -1.42 -9.58 -13.50
N ASN A 47 -2.70 -9.27 -13.36
CA ASN A 47 -3.40 -8.25 -14.17
C ASN A 47 -3.44 -6.88 -13.46
N ILE A 48 -3.25 -6.88 -12.14
CA ILE A 48 -3.19 -5.68 -11.31
C ILE A 48 -1.93 -5.80 -10.44
N GLY A 49 -1.19 -4.72 -10.30
CA GLY A 49 0.00 -4.69 -9.45
C GLY A 49 0.24 -3.32 -8.84
N ILE A 50 0.86 -3.31 -7.67
CA ILE A 50 1.38 -2.10 -7.03
C ILE A 50 2.82 -2.33 -6.63
N GLY A 51 3.63 -1.27 -6.73
CA GLY A 51 5.02 -1.27 -6.30
C GLY A 51 5.31 -0.08 -5.41
N HIS A 52 6.32 -0.21 -4.57
CA HIS A 52 6.81 0.87 -3.72
C HIS A 52 8.31 0.78 -3.52
N VAL A 53 8.96 1.93 -3.53
CA VAL A 53 10.33 2.12 -3.07
C VAL A 53 10.30 3.03 -1.86
N ARG A 54 10.89 2.57 -0.77
CA ARG A 54 10.89 3.28 0.51
C ARG A 54 12.23 3.96 0.73
N TYR A 55 12.14 5.23 1.11
CA TYR A 55 13.20 5.98 1.77
C TYR A 55 12.73 6.24 3.20
N SER A 56 13.40 5.72 4.20
CA SER A 56 12.91 5.85 5.58
C SER A 56 13.08 7.28 6.07
N THR A 57 11.96 7.87 6.45
CA THR A 57 11.90 9.12 7.22
C THR A 57 11.64 8.83 8.69
N THR A 58 10.98 7.71 8.99
CA THR A 58 10.62 7.24 10.33
C THR A 58 10.56 5.72 10.38
N GLY A 59 10.94 5.13 11.51
CA GLY A 59 10.93 3.68 11.73
C GLY A 59 12.24 2.97 11.33
N SER A 60 12.41 1.77 11.82
CA SER A 60 13.60 0.95 11.53
C SER A 60 13.61 0.44 10.09
N THR A 61 14.82 0.30 9.53
CA THR A 61 15.02 -0.31 8.21
C THR A 61 14.97 -1.83 8.35
N THR A 62 13.76 -2.38 8.32
CA THR A 62 13.51 -3.82 8.34
C THR A 62 12.60 -4.25 7.19
N VAL A 63 12.65 -5.51 6.81
CA VAL A 63 11.82 -6.05 5.71
C VAL A 63 10.33 -5.94 6.04
N GLU A 64 9.95 -6.06 7.30
CA GLU A 64 8.57 -5.91 7.76
C GLU A 64 8.01 -4.54 7.40
N ASN A 65 8.83 -3.50 7.56
CA ASN A 65 8.49 -2.10 7.23
C ASN A 65 8.55 -1.78 5.73
N ALA A 66 9.06 -2.70 4.89
CA ALA A 66 9.03 -2.51 3.45
C ALA A 66 7.59 -2.59 2.92
N GLN A 67 7.31 -1.76 1.92
CA GLN A 67 6.00 -1.69 1.28
C GLN A 67 6.06 -2.28 -0.15
N PRO A 68 4.92 -2.72 -0.72
CA PRO A 68 3.56 -2.65 -0.21
C PRO A 68 3.32 -3.51 1.02
N LEU A 69 2.50 -3.02 1.93
CA LEU A 69 1.99 -3.80 3.04
C LEU A 69 0.85 -4.69 2.53
N VAL A 70 0.92 -5.99 2.78
CA VAL A 70 -0.12 -6.94 2.36
C VAL A 70 -0.77 -7.54 3.60
N LEU A 71 -2.08 -7.40 3.70
CA LEU A 71 -2.90 -7.96 4.76
C LEU A 71 -3.88 -8.97 4.18
N ASN A 72 -4.05 -10.09 4.88
CA ASN A 72 -5.12 -11.04 4.64
C ASN A 72 -6.14 -10.96 5.78
N TYR A 73 -7.39 -10.79 5.43
CA TYR A 73 -8.47 -10.63 6.41
C TYR A 73 -9.76 -11.29 5.91
N LEU A 74 -10.84 -11.19 6.67
CA LEU A 74 -12.10 -11.90 6.40
C LEU A 74 -12.64 -11.73 4.97
N LYS A 75 -12.46 -10.55 4.36
CA LYS A 75 -13.00 -10.24 3.01
C LYS A 75 -11.99 -10.49 1.87
N GLY A 76 -10.83 -11.05 2.16
CA GLY A 76 -9.79 -11.36 1.18
C GLY A 76 -8.45 -10.71 1.50
N SER A 77 -7.74 -10.28 0.47
CA SER A 77 -6.42 -9.62 0.60
C SER A 77 -6.52 -8.13 0.29
N LEU A 78 -5.68 -7.35 0.94
CA LEU A 78 -5.48 -5.93 0.68
C LEU A 78 -3.98 -5.66 0.60
N ALA A 79 -3.54 -4.95 -0.42
CA ALA A 79 -2.18 -4.42 -0.50
C ALA A 79 -2.23 -2.89 -0.51
N LEU A 80 -1.31 -2.25 0.22
CA LEU A 80 -1.26 -0.81 0.39
C LEU A 80 0.17 -0.30 0.22
N ALA A 81 0.33 0.72 -0.63
CA ALA A 81 1.52 1.55 -0.71
C ALA A 81 1.17 2.98 -0.28
N HIS A 82 1.98 3.55 0.60
CA HIS A 82 1.78 4.86 1.21
C HIS A 82 3.01 5.73 1.06
N ASN A 83 2.83 6.88 0.45
CA ASN A 83 3.81 7.97 0.41
C ASN A 83 3.30 9.11 1.29
N GLY A 84 3.91 9.32 2.42
CA GLY A 84 3.51 10.37 3.35
C GLY A 84 3.75 10.03 4.80
N ASN A 85 3.09 10.79 5.67
CA ASN A 85 3.11 10.61 7.13
C ASN A 85 1.78 11.04 7.73
N LEU A 86 1.30 10.27 8.69
CA LEU A 86 0.14 10.64 9.52
C LEU A 86 0.60 11.40 10.76
N VAL A 87 -0.04 12.53 11.03
CA VAL A 87 0.25 13.31 12.25
C VAL A 87 -0.44 12.76 13.49
N ASN A 88 -1.49 11.94 13.31
CA ASN A 88 -2.22 11.29 14.39
C ASN A 88 -2.00 9.77 14.45
N ALA A 89 -0.88 9.29 13.91
CA ALA A 89 -0.57 7.86 13.86
C ALA A 89 -0.55 7.20 15.24
N MET A 90 0.11 7.82 16.22
CA MET A 90 0.22 7.27 17.58
C MET A 90 -1.15 7.19 18.27
N GLU A 91 -1.96 8.24 18.15
CA GLU A 91 -3.32 8.29 18.70
C GLU A 91 -4.20 7.16 18.14
N LEU A 92 -4.19 7.00 16.82
CA LEU A 92 -4.96 5.95 16.16
C LEU A 92 -4.46 4.54 16.51
N ARG A 93 -3.15 4.38 16.62
CA ARG A 93 -2.55 3.10 17.02
C ARG A 93 -3.01 2.70 18.41
N GLU A 94 -2.90 3.59 19.39
CA GLU A 94 -3.33 3.35 20.75
C GLU A 94 -4.83 3.02 20.83
N GLN A 95 -5.68 3.76 20.11
CA GLN A 95 -7.11 3.46 20.04
C GLN A 95 -7.39 2.06 19.47
N MET A 96 -6.66 1.64 18.45
CA MET A 96 -6.82 0.31 17.85
C MET A 96 -6.29 -0.79 18.78
N GLU A 97 -5.14 -0.60 19.40
CA GLU A 97 -4.55 -1.55 20.37
C GLU A 97 -5.47 -1.74 21.58
N ASN A 98 -6.12 -0.70 22.06
CA ASN A 98 -7.12 -0.77 23.13
C ASN A 98 -8.37 -1.59 22.74
N THR A 99 -8.61 -1.79 21.46
CA THR A 99 -9.68 -2.66 20.95
C THR A 99 -9.17 -4.04 20.48
N GLY A 100 -7.91 -4.36 20.80
CA GLY A 100 -7.31 -5.68 20.53
C GLY A 100 -6.56 -5.79 19.21
N ALA A 101 -6.25 -4.69 18.52
CA ALA A 101 -5.38 -4.73 17.34
C ALA A 101 -3.96 -5.11 17.73
N ILE A 102 -3.33 -5.95 16.90
CA ILE A 102 -1.93 -6.34 17.02
C ILE A 102 -1.20 -5.85 15.78
N PHE A 103 -0.22 -4.97 15.98
CA PHE A 103 0.60 -4.44 14.91
C PHE A 103 1.92 -5.19 14.81
N HIS A 104 2.35 -5.44 13.58
CA HIS A 104 3.59 -6.16 13.26
C HIS A 104 4.71 -5.23 12.79
N THR A 105 4.36 -3.99 12.43
CA THR A 105 5.29 -2.99 11.91
C THR A 105 5.25 -1.71 12.76
N SER A 106 6.25 -0.86 12.58
CA SER A 106 6.30 0.47 13.22
C SER A 106 5.81 1.59 12.30
N ILE A 107 5.36 1.27 11.07
CA ILE A 107 4.94 2.27 10.09
C ILE A 107 3.45 2.61 10.21
N ASP A 108 3.13 3.86 9.95
CA ASP A 108 1.77 4.39 9.95
C ASP A 108 0.87 3.77 8.85
N SER A 109 1.49 3.24 7.80
CA SER A 109 0.79 2.51 6.73
C SER A 109 -0.01 1.31 7.25
N GLU A 110 0.46 0.63 8.31
CA GLU A 110 -0.27 -0.49 8.91
C GLU A 110 -1.54 -0.03 9.62
N ILE A 111 -1.50 1.16 10.23
CA ILE A 111 -2.68 1.78 10.84
C ILE A 111 -3.77 2.04 9.79
N ILE A 112 -3.37 2.57 8.63
CA ILE A 112 -4.29 2.80 7.50
C ILE A 112 -4.87 1.48 7.02
N ALA A 113 -4.02 0.48 6.77
CA ALA A 113 -4.45 -0.81 6.26
C ALA A 113 -5.36 -1.55 7.25
N TYR A 114 -5.06 -1.48 8.55
CA TYR A 114 -5.90 -2.04 9.61
C TYR A 114 -7.25 -1.32 9.68
N GLY A 115 -7.25 0.02 9.63
CA GLY A 115 -8.47 0.83 9.59
C GLY A 115 -9.39 0.44 8.43
N ILE A 116 -8.83 0.30 7.22
CA ILE A 116 -9.60 -0.15 6.05
C ILE A 116 -10.14 -1.56 6.24
N ALA A 117 -9.35 -2.49 6.77
CA ALA A 117 -9.79 -3.86 7.03
C ALA A 117 -10.92 -3.92 8.07
N ARG A 118 -10.82 -3.12 9.15
CA ARG A 118 -11.85 -2.97 10.19
C ARG A 118 -13.15 -2.42 9.58
N GLU A 119 -13.08 -1.29 8.87
CA GLU A 119 -14.24 -0.68 8.26
C GLU A 119 -14.87 -1.57 7.17
N ARG A 120 -14.07 -2.37 6.48
CA ARG A 120 -14.56 -3.28 5.44
C ARG A 120 -15.47 -4.40 5.96
N VAL A 121 -15.38 -4.75 7.22
CA VAL A 121 -16.29 -5.72 7.85
C VAL A 121 -17.74 -5.20 7.82
N HIS A 122 -17.90 -3.89 8.01
CA HIS A 122 -19.21 -3.23 8.11
C HIS A 122 -19.63 -2.49 6.83
N SER A 123 -18.74 -2.39 5.85
CA SER A 123 -19.00 -1.69 4.58
C SER A 123 -19.39 -2.67 3.48
N LYS A 124 -20.24 -2.22 2.54
CA LYS A 124 -20.62 -3.01 1.37
C LYS A 124 -19.48 -3.15 0.37
N THR A 125 -18.68 -2.11 0.21
CA THR A 125 -17.57 -2.04 -0.76
C THR A 125 -16.26 -1.64 -0.10
N VAL A 126 -15.13 -1.91 -0.76
CA VAL A 126 -13.82 -1.48 -0.26
C VAL A 126 -13.66 0.03 -0.34
N GLU A 127 -14.27 0.67 -1.33
CA GLU A 127 -14.27 2.13 -1.49
C GLU A 127 -14.96 2.80 -0.31
N GLU A 128 -16.09 2.28 0.14
CA GLU A 128 -16.80 2.78 1.32
C GLU A 128 -15.93 2.66 2.59
N ALA A 129 -15.24 1.53 2.77
CA ALA A 129 -14.33 1.32 3.88
C ALA A 129 -13.16 2.32 3.85
N ILE A 130 -12.58 2.56 2.67
CA ILE A 130 -11.53 3.55 2.47
C ILE A 130 -12.03 4.94 2.81
N LEU A 131 -13.21 5.34 2.31
CA LEU A 131 -13.80 6.66 2.58
C LEU A 131 -14.09 6.89 4.07
N ARG A 132 -14.42 5.85 4.83
CA ARG A 132 -14.57 5.94 6.28
C ARG A 132 -13.21 6.09 6.97
N THR A 133 -12.23 5.30 6.59
CA THR A 133 -10.88 5.36 7.17
C THR A 133 -10.20 6.70 6.93
N VAL A 134 -10.32 7.29 5.72
CA VAL A 134 -9.68 8.58 5.42
C VAL A 134 -10.29 9.77 6.18
N LYS A 135 -11.47 9.63 6.77
CA LYS A 135 -12.04 10.64 7.68
C LYS A 135 -11.38 10.65 9.06
N GLU A 136 -10.76 9.53 9.46
CA GLU A 136 -10.09 9.40 10.75
C GLU A 136 -8.62 9.79 10.68
N ILE A 137 -7.95 9.53 9.55
CA ILE A 137 -6.52 9.83 9.38
C ILE A 137 -6.26 11.30 9.07
N ARG A 138 -5.20 11.85 9.66
CA ARG A 138 -4.74 13.22 9.43
C ARG A 138 -3.27 13.24 9.03
N GLY A 139 -2.93 14.03 8.03
CA GLY A 139 -1.55 14.17 7.55
C GLY A 139 -1.47 14.40 6.05
N ALA A 140 -0.27 14.32 5.53
CA ALA A 140 0.02 14.39 4.10
C ALA A 140 0.23 12.98 3.55
N TYR A 141 -0.60 12.54 2.62
CA TYR A 141 -0.51 11.17 2.09
C TYR A 141 -0.97 11.05 0.64
N ALA A 142 -0.32 10.14 -0.06
CA ALA A 142 -0.83 9.53 -1.29
C ALA A 142 -0.80 8.02 -1.10
N LEU A 143 -1.94 7.37 -1.32
CA LEU A 143 -2.10 5.93 -1.15
C LEU A 143 -2.41 5.28 -2.49
N VAL A 144 -1.80 4.14 -2.72
CA VAL A 144 -2.22 3.21 -3.76
C VAL A 144 -2.63 1.93 -3.07
N ILE A 145 -3.90 1.57 -3.23
CA ILE A 145 -4.54 0.46 -2.56
C ILE A 145 -4.99 -0.55 -3.61
N MET A 146 -4.65 -1.80 -3.41
CA MET A 146 -5.04 -2.89 -4.29
C MET A 146 -5.82 -3.93 -3.49
N SER A 147 -7.04 -4.21 -3.93
CA SER A 147 -7.71 -5.47 -3.63
C SER A 147 -7.44 -6.46 -4.78
N PRO A 148 -7.79 -7.73 -4.68
CA PRO A 148 -7.55 -8.67 -5.77
C PRO A 148 -8.13 -8.27 -7.14
N ARG A 149 -9.10 -7.34 -7.17
CA ARG A 149 -9.79 -6.94 -8.41
C ARG A 149 -9.87 -5.44 -8.66
N LYS A 150 -9.34 -4.61 -7.75
CA LYS A 150 -9.45 -3.16 -7.86
C LYS A 150 -8.13 -2.50 -7.53
N LEU A 151 -7.80 -1.46 -8.28
CA LEU A 151 -6.72 -0.53 -8.00
C LEU A 151 -7.34 0.83 -7.66
N ILE A 152 -6.99 1.39 -6.51
CA ILE A 152 -7.60 2.59 -5.96
C ILE A 152 -6.50 3.57 -5.56
N GLY A 153 -6.56 4.78 -6.08
CA GLY A 153 -5.72 5.89 -5.64
C GLY A 153 -6.45 6.79 -4.66
N VAL A 154 -5.77 7.20 -3.60
CA VAL A 154 -6.29 8.15 -2.60
C VAL A 154 -5.24 9.21 -2.35
N ARG A 155 -5.66 10.45 -2.24
CA ARG A 155 -4.80 11.59 -1.97
C ARG A 155 -5.34 12.38 -0.79
N ASP A 156 -4.46 12.98 0.01
CA ASP A 156 -4.87 13.84 1.11
C ASP A 156 -5.70 15.04 0.61
N PRO A 157 -6.59 15.62 1.44
CA PRO A 157 -7.50 16.68 1.02
C PRO A 157 -6.80 17.93 0.48
N TYR A 158 -5.56 18.16 0.88
CA TYR A 158 -4.77 19.33 0.48
C TYR A 158 -3.87 19.05 -0.73
N GLY A 159 -3.79 17.79 -1.15
CA GLY A 159 -2.95 17.38 -2.27
C GLY A 159 -1.45 17.57 -2.04
N LEU A 160 -1.00 17.44 -0.79
CA LEU A 160 0.40 17.68 -0.41
C LEU A 160 1.36 16.63 -0.98
N LYS A 161 0.90 15.36 -1.08
CA LYS A 161 1.68 14.32 -1.74
C LYS A 161 1.20 14.12 -3.18
N PRO A 162 2.13 14.00 -4.15
CA PRO A 162 1.76 13.83 -5.54
C PRO A 162 1.16 12.44 -5.78
N LEU A 163 0.12 12.42 -6.61
CA LEU A 163 -0.45 11.21 -7.19
C LEU A 163 -1.04 11.55 -8.54
N CYS A 164 -0.55 10.92 -9.58
CA CYS A 164 -0.96 11.09 -10.96
C CYS A 164 -1.72 9.87 -11.44
N ILE A 165 -2.68 10.08 -12.32
CA ILE A 165 -3.36 9.01 -13.06
C ILE A 165 -3.10 9.21 -14.55
N GLY A 166 -2.79 8.13 -15.24
CA GLY A 166 -2.58 8.13 -16.68
C GLY A 166 -2.91 6.79 -17.29
N LYS A 167 -2.67 6.71 -18.60
CA LYS A 167 -2.88 5.50 -19.37
C LYS A 167 -1.62 5.20 -20.17
N ARG A 168 -1.12 3.99 -20.02
CA ARG A 168 0.00 3.48 -20.80
C ARG A 168 -0.48 2.25 -21.56
N ASP A 169 -0.43 2.33 -22.88
CA ASP A 169 -1.05 1.34 -23.76
C ASP A 169 -2.53 1.10 -23.39
N ASN A 170 -2.89 -0.11 -23.00
CA ASN A 170 -4.25 -0.46 -22.58
C ASN A 170 -4.43 -0.51 -21.06
N ALA A 171 -3.42 -0.11 -20.26
CA ALA A 171 -3.46 -0.17 -18.81
C ALA A 171 -3.64 1.22 -18.17
N TRP A 172 -4.45 1.30 -17.12
CA TRP A 172 -4.50 2.46 -16.23
C TRP A 172 -3.35 2.40 -15.24
N VAL A 173 -2.70 3.53 -15.02
CA VAL A 173 -1.54 3.65 -14.14
C VAL A 173 -1.77 4.76 -13.11
N LEU A 174 -1.45 4.45 -11.86
CA LEU A 174 -1.33 5.42 -10.77
C LEU A 174 0.16 5.55 -10.41
N ALA A 175 0.68 6.75 -10.35
CA ALA A 175 2.07 6.99 -10.02
C ALA A 175 2.25 8.24 -9.15
N SER A 176 3.29 8.25 -8.32
CA SER A 176 3.69 9.45 -7.56
C SER A 176 4.33 10.52 -8.45
N GLU A 177 4.79 10.15 -9.64
CA GLU A 177 5.45 11.05 -10.58
C GLU A 177 4.96 10.83 -12.01
N SER A 178 4.70 11.92 -12.73
CA SER A 178 4.18 11.86 -14.10
C SER A 178 5.15 11.24 -15.11
N CYS A 179 6.46 11.26 -14.84
CA CYS A 179 7.46 10.60 -15.69
C CYS A 179 7.33 9.06 -15.71
N ALA A 180 6.52 8.47 -14.86
CA ALA A 180 6.22 7.04 -14.84
C ALA A 180 5.01 6.64 -15.69
N LEU A 181 4.30 7.63 -16.29
CA LEU A 181 3.10 7.44 -17.11
C LEU A 181 3.39 7.28 -18.59
#